data_a1faf29b93a884477818ecdecf8cafc8
#
_entry.id   a1faf29b93a884477818ecdecf8cafc8
#
_cell.length_a   1.000
_cell.length_b   1.000
_cell.length_c   1.000
_cell.angle_alpha   90.00
_cell.angle_beta   90.00
_cell.angle_gamma   90.00
#
_symmetry.space_group_name_H-M   'P 1'
#
loop_
_entity.id
_entity.type
_entity.pdbx_description
1 polymer ?
#
loop_
_entity_poly.entity_id
_entity_poly.type
_entity_poly.pdbx_seq_one_letter_code
_entity_poly.pdbx_strand_id
1 'polypeptide(L)'
;MQTEQARLSVRPESDDQFYREFILDHYRNPRNYGRIEGADISHEEYNPLCGDLVGMDLRLRDGVIEEVAFHGRGCAISQASASLMTERLKGRSLVDARGISKDDVLEDLGIEISPARLKCALLPLKVLKVGAYGLANYDPEEDDEQTSASRRAPTANSSWTRSGR
;
A
#
# COMPACT_ATOMS: atom_id res chain seq x y z
N MET A 1 -27.30 26.19 25.64
CA MET A 1 -27.22 24.92 24.93
C MET A 1 -26.16 25.07 23.84
N GLN A 2 -24.98 24.58 24.12
CA GLN A 2 -23.93 24.60 23.14
C GLN A 2 -24.00 23.29 22.39
N THR A 3 -24.36 23.35 21.13
CA THR A 3 -24.20 22.26 20.20
C THR A 3 -22.71 22.04 20.00
N GLU A 4 -22.23 20.95 20.52
CA GLU A 4 -20.89 20.45 20.23
C GLU A 4 -20.82 20.15 18.75
N GLN A 5 -20.38 21.16 17.99
CA GLN A 5 -20.07 20.98 16.59
C GLN A 5 -18.89 20.01 16.53
N ALA A 6 -19.16 18.87 15.93
CA ALA A 6 -18.12 17.93 15.55
C ALA A 6 -16.93 18.72 14.99
N ARG A 7 -15.80 18.64 15.68
CA ARG A 7 -14.54 19.14 15.18
C ARG A 7 -14.19 18.31 13.96
N LEU A 8 -14.68 18.74 12.80
CA LEU A 8 -13.99 18.42 11.56
C LEU A 8 -12.58 18.93 11.77
N SER A 9 -11.66 18.03 11.98
CA SER A 9 -10.24 18.35 11.95
C SER A 9 -9.91 18.74 10.52
N VAL A 10 -10.14 20.02 10.21
CA VAL A 10 -9.64 20.62 9.00
C VAL A 10 -8.12 20.54 9.10
N ARG A 11 -7.49 19.64 8.34
CA ARG A 11 -6.05 19.66 8.18
C ARG A 11 -5.67 21.06 7.71
N PRO A 12 -4.65 21.67 8.27
CA PRO A 12 -4.22 22.98 7.80
C PRO A 12 -3.89 22.91 6.30
N GLU A 13 -4.28 23.91 5.55
CA GLU A 13 -4.03 23.99 4.09
C GLU A 13 -2.57 23.76 3.71
N SER A 14 -1.65 24.07 4.62
CA SER A 14 -0.22 23.81 4.48
C SER A 14 0.14 22.33 4.37
N ASP A 15 -0.59 21.46 5.07
CA ASP A 15 -0.35 20.01 5.03
C ASP A 15 -0.84 19.43 3.71
N ASP A 16 -1.99 19.87 3.22
CA ASP A 16 -2.54 19.40 1.95
C ASP A 16 -1.63 19.80 0.77
N GLN A 17 -1.06 20.99 0.80
CA GLN A 17 -0.11 21.46 -0.21
C GLN A 17 1.17 20.62 -0.17
N PHE A 18 1.71 20.38 1.02
CA PHE A 18 2.90 19.55 1.20
C PHE A 18 2.70 18.14 0.61
N TYR A 19 1.59 17.49 0.93
CA TYR A 19 1.32 16.14 0.42
C TYR A 19 1.06 16.11 -1.08
N ARG A 20 0.45 17.14 -1.65
CA ARG A 20 0.31 17.25 -3.10
C ARG A 20 1.65 17.36 -3.81
N GLU A 21 2.55 18.20 -3.31
CA GLU A 21 3.91 18.33 -3.84
C GLU A 21 4.70 17.04 -3.67
N PHE A 22 4.54 16.35 -2.55
CA PHE A 22 5.15 15.06 -2.27
C PHE A 22 4.70 13.98 -3.28
N ILE A 23 3.40 13.89 -3.57
CA ILE A 23 2.88 12.98 -4.58
C ILE A 23 3.41 13.33 -5.97
N LEU A 24 3.45 14.61 -6.33
CA LEU A 24 3.98 15.05 -7.62
C LEU A 24 5.48 14.76 -7.75
N ASP A 25 6.23 14.85 -6.66
CA ASP A 25 7.64 14.48 -6.66
C ASP A 25 7.82 12.98 -6.91
N HIS A 26 7.07 12.12 -6.23
CA HIS A 26 7.07 10.68 -6.48
C HIS A 26 6.60 10.31 -7.89
N TYR A 27 5.74 11.11 -8.47
CA TYR A 27 5.30 10.92 -9.86
C TYR A 27 6.37 11.31 -10.87
N ARG A 28 7.04 12.44 -10.66
CA ARG A 28 8.09 12.95 -11.56
C ARG A 28 9.42 12.25 -11.42
N ASN A 29 9.75 11.89 -10.18
CA ASN A 29 11.00 11.23 -9.80
C ASN A 29 10.70 9.93 -9.05
N PRO A 30 10.09 8.93 -9.70
CA PRO A 30 9.70 7.70 -9.02
C PRO A 30 10.91 6.95 -8.46
N ARG A 31 10.76 6.45 -7.24
CA ARG A 31 11.77 5.63 -6.59
C ARG A 31 11.63 4.19 -7.07
N ASN A 32 12.76 3.54 -7.30
CA ASN A 32 12.81 2.15 -7.73
C ASN A 32 12.02 1.86 -9.02
N TYR A 33 11.98 2.81 -9.93
CA TYR A 33 11.33 2.62 -11.22
C TYR A 33 12.24 1.79 -12.15
N GLY A 34 11.70 0.73 -12.72
CA GLY A 34 12.39 -0.14 -13.66
C GLY A 34 11.95 -1.59 -13.53
N ARG A 35 12.85 -2.48 -13.93
CA ARG A 35 12.64 -3.93 -13.90
C ARG A 35 13.80 -4.60 -13.18
N ILE A 36 13.52 -5.75 -12.57
CA ILE A 36 14.55 -6.63 -12.01
C ILE A 36 14.61 -7.88 -12.88
N GLU A 37 15.76 -8.09 -13.53
CA GLU A 37 15.99 -9.31 -14.30
C GLU A 37 16.10 -10.51 -13.35
N GLY A 38 15.36 -11.59 -13.65
CA GLY A 38 15.33 -12.77 -12.80
C GLY A 38 14.67 -12.55 -11.43
N ALA A 39 13.69 -11.66 -11.36
CA ALA A 39 12.91 -11.45 -10.16
C ALA A 39 12.23 -12.74 -9.68
N ASP A 40 12.17 -12.93 -8.35
CA ASP A 40 11.48 -14.08 -7.74
C ASP A 40 9.96 -13.93 -7.84
N ILE A 41 9.46 -12.71 -7.75
CA ILE A 41 8.06 -12.36 -7.93
C ILE A 41 7.99 -11.25 -8.97
N SER A 42 7.13 -11.44 -9.97
CA SER A 42 6.82 -10.45 -10.98
C SER A 42 5.34 -10.52 -11.31
N HIS A 43 4.63 -9.42 -11.13
CA HIS A 43 3.20 -9.36 -11.42
C HIS A 43 2.83 -7.97 -11.93
N GLU A 44 1.83 -7.92 -12.81
CA GLU A 44 1.35 -6.71 -13.45
C GLU A 44 -0.17 -6.70 -13.45
N GLU A 45 -0.76 -5.57 -13.13
CA GLU A 45 -2.21 -5.34 -13.17
C GLU A 45 -2.55 -4.10 -14.00
N TYR A 46 -3.65 -4.20 -14.70
CA TYR A 46 -4.22 -3.14 -15.49
C TYR A 46 -5.59 -2.74 -14.96
N ASN A 47 -5.80 -1.45 -14.78
CA ASN A 47 -7.11 -0.91 -14.42
C ASN A 47 -7.81 -0.36 -15.67
N PRO A 48 -8.82 -1.05 -16.22
CA PRO A 48 -9.48 -0.63 -17.45
C PRO A 48 -10.30 0.65 -17.30
N LEU A 49 -10.66 1.05 -16.08
CA LEU A 49 -11.47 2.25 -15.83
C LEU A 49 -10.67 3.54 -16.02
N CYS A 50 -9.39 3.53 -15.69
CA CYS A 50 -8.51 4.70 -15.81
C CYS A 50 -7.31 4.47 -16.74
N GLY A 51 -7.13 3.26 -17.26
CA GLY A 51 -6.01 2.92 -18.14
C GLY A 51 -4.66 2.83 -17.43
N ASP A 52 -4.66 2.79 -16.10
CA ASP A 52 -3.44 2.64 -15.32
C ASP A 52 -2.90 1.22 -15.42
N LEU A 53 -1.59 1.10 -15.58
CA LEU A 53 -0.84 -0.13 -15.58
C LEU A 53 0.24 -0.04 -14.50
N VAL A 54 0.29 -1.01 -13.62
CA VAL A 54 1.36 -1.13 -12.62
C VAL A 54 1.86 -2.56 -12.57
N GLY A 55 3.16 -2.72 -12.68
CA GLY A 55 3.86 -3.97 -12.47
C GLY A 55 4.90 -3.82 -11.38
N MET A 56 5.20 -4.89 -10.69
CA MET A 56 6.18 -4.92 -9.61
C MET A 56 7.02 -6.19 -9.67
N ASP A 57 8.32 -6.00 -9.53
CA ASP A 57 9.30 -7.07 -9.48
C ASP A 57 9.95 -7.08 -8.10
N LEU A 58 10.01 -8.25 -7.47
CA LEU A 58 10.64 -8.45 -6.17
C LEU A 58 11.75 -9.50 -6.27
N ARG A 59 12.89 -9.21 -5.68
CA ARG A 59 13.93 -10.21 -5.41
C ARG A 59 13.96 -10.51 -3.92
N LEU A 60 13.92 -11.79 -3.61
CA LEU A 60 13.90 -12.28 -2.23
C LEU A 60 15.24 -12.89 -1.86
N ARG A 61 15.65 -12.68 -0.61
CA ARG A 61 16.74 -13.42 0.03
C ARG A 61 16.30 -13.80 1.43
N ASP A 62 16.28 -15.11 1.71
CA ASP A 62 15.87 -15.65 3.01
C ASP A 62 14.50 -15.12 3.49
N GLY A 63 13.54 -15.01 2.57
CA GLY A 63 12.19 -14.51 2.85
C GLY A 63 12.08 -12.99 3.03
N VAL A 64 13.20 -12.26 2.85
CA VAL A 64 13.24 -10.79 2.92
C VAL A 64 13.30 -10.21 1.51
N ILE A 65 12.59 -9.13 1.29
CA ILE A 65 12.61 -8.38 0.03
C ILE A 65 13.92 -7.58 -0.03
N GLU A 66 14.88 -8.08 -0.80
CA GLU A 66 16.19 -7.47 -0.97
C GLU A 66 16.14 -6.33 -1.98
N GLU A 67 15.47 -6.56 -3.10
CA GLU A 67 15.27 -5.56 -4.14
C GLU A 67 13.81 -5.50 -4.54
N VAL A 68 13.35 -4.32 -4.87
CA VAL A 68 12.02 -4.07 -5.41
C VAL A 68 12.10 -3.02 -6.50
N ALA A 69 11.39 -3.25 -7.58
CA ALA A 69 11.20 -2.28 -8.66
C ALA A 69 9.75 -2.29 -9.11
N PHE A 70 9.30 -1.15 -9.62
CA PHE A 70 8.01 -1.09 -10.28
C PHE A 70 8.15 -0.46 -11.66
N HIS A 71 7.22 -0.78 -12.51
CA HIS A 71 7.10 -0.20 -13.85
C HIS A 71 5.63 0.02 -14.15
N GLY A 72 5.37 0.79 -15.16
CA GLY A 72 4.01 1.04 -15.62
C GLY A 72 3.80 2.47 -16.05
N ARG A 73 2.53 2.81 -16.20
CA ARG A 73 2.07 4.13 -16.63
C ARG A 73 0.69 4.38 -16.06
N GLY A 74 0.38 5.63 -15.82
CA GLY A 74 -0.93 5.99 -15.29
C GLY A 74 -0.96 7.37 -14.69
N CYS A 75 -1.98 7.62 -13.89
CA CYS A 75 -2.14 8.91 -13.22
C CYS A 75 -1.10 9.12 -12.12
N ALA A 76 -0.96 10.36 -11.68
CA ALA A 76 -0.02 10.71 -10.61
C ALA A 76 -0.27 9.91 -9.32
N ILE A 77 -1.52 9.60 -9.00
CA ILE A 77 -1.88 8.85 -7.80
C ILE A 77 -1.39 7.40 -7.86
N SER A 78 -1.64 6.68 -8.96
CA SER A 78 -1.20 5.29 -9.09
C SER A 78 0.33 5.18 -9.12
N GLN A 79 0.99 6.07 -9.81
CA GLN A 79 2.46 6.05 -9.92
C GLN A 79 3.14 6.48 -8.63
N ALA A 80 2.63 7.49 -7.94
CA ALA A 80 3.13 7.88 -6.63
C ALA A 80 2.90 6.78 -5.58
N SER A 81 1.74 6.15 -5.59
CA SER A 81 1.43 5.03 -4.71
C SER A 81 2.39 3.85 -4.95
N ALA A 82 2.68 3.51 -6.21
CA ALA A 82 3.64 2.46 -6.53
C ALA A 82 5.06 2.80 -6.05
N SER A 83 5.50 4.03 -6.27
CA SER A 83 6.80 4.52 -5.80
C SER A 83 6.92 4.42 -4.27
N LEU A 84 5.94 4.91 -3.54
CA LEU A 84 5.88 4.81 -2.07
C LEU A 84 5.84 3.36 -1.58
N MET A 85 5.08 2.51 -2.26
CA MET A 85 5.00 1.09 -1.95
C MET A 85 6.37 0.41 -2.05
N THR A 86 7.16 0.73 -3.07
CA THR A 86 8.50 0.13 -3.22
C THR A 86 9.42 0.51 -2.07
N GLU A 87 9.36 1.74 -1.58
CA GLU A 87 10.13 2.17 -0.42
C GLU A 87 9.68 1.47 0.87
N ARG A 88 8.38 1.25 1.02
CA ARG A 88 7.83 0.53 2.16
C ARG A 88 8.23 -0.95 2.17
N LEU A 89 8.35 -1.56 1.01
CA LEU A 89 8.64 -3.00 0.86
C LEU A 89 10.11 -3.35 1.05
N LYS A 90 11.02 -2.48 0.65
CA LYS A 90 12.46 -2.76 0.66
C LYS A 90 12.95 -3.08 2.07
N GLY A 91 13.58 -4.24 2.24
CA GLY A 91 14.10 -4.72 3.52
C GLY A 91 13.06 -5.36 4.44
N ARG A 92 11.80 -5.47 4.04
CA ARG A 92 10.76 -6.18 4.81
C ARG A 92 10.71 -7.64 4.45
N SER A 93 10.25 -8.45 5.40
CA SER A 93 9.89 -9.83 5.11
C SER A 93 8.69 -9.89 4.17
N LEU A 94 8.61 -10.94 3.36
CA LEU A 94 7.44 -11.15 2.49
C LEU A 94 6.16 -11.34 3.31
N VAL A 95 6.27 -11.94 4.49
CA VAL A 95 5.14 -12.13 5.41
C VAL A 95 4.60 -10.77 5.89
N ASP A 96 5.49 -9.85 6.28
CA ASP A 96 5.07 -8.51 6.69
C ASP A 96 4.50 -7.70 5.51
N ALA A 97 5.07 -7.88 4.32
CA ALA A 97 4.58 -7.24 3.10
C ALA A 97 3.14 -7.67 2.76
N ARG A 98 2.80 -8.93 2.98
CA ARG A 98 1.43 -9.45 2.81
C ARG A 98 0.42 -8.81 3.75
N GLY A 99 0.87 -8.34 4.91
CA GLY A 99 0.03 -7.66 5.90
C GLY A 99 -0.22 -6.18 5.63
N ILE A 100 0.34 -5.60 4.58
CA ILE A 100 0.09 -4.21 4.23
C ILE A 100 -1.39 -4.05 3.87
N SER A 101 -2.04 -3.11 4.54
CA SER A 101 -3.46 -2.85 4.37
C SER A 101 -3.72 -1.68 3.40
N LYS A 102 -4.97 -1.56 2.98
CA LYS A 102 -5.48 -0.40 2.26
C LYS A 102 -5.25 0.91 3.03
N ASP A 103 -5.50 0.89 4.34
CA ASP A 103 -5.32 2.07 5.18
C ASP A 103 -3.85 2.51 5.24
N ASP A 104 -2.90 1.59 5.25
CA ASP A 104 -1.47 1.89 5.18
C ASP A 104 -1.11 2.65 3.90
N VAL A 105 -1.65 2.22 2.77
CA VAL A 105 -1.41 2.88 1.48
C VAL A 105 -2.00 4.29 1.45
N LEU A 106 -3.22 4.45 1.95
CA LEU A 106 -3.88 5.75 1.99
C LEU A 106 -3.19 6.72 2.96
N GLU A 107 -2.69 6.21 4.08
CA GLU A 107 -1.89 6.98 5.02
C GLU A 107 -0.57 7.46 4.40
N ASP A 108 0.11 6.60 3.66
CA ASP A 108 1.34 6.97 2.96
C ASP A 108 1.13 8.09 1.93
N LEU A 109 -0.01 8.07 1.24
CA LEU A 109 -0.37 9.13 0.29
C LEU A 109 -0.68 10.46 0.99
N GLY A 110 -1.18 10.41 2.22
CA GLY A 110 -1.40 11.56 3.08
C GLY A 110 -2.48 12.54 2.62
N ILE A 111 -3.15 12.27 1.51
CA ILE A 111 -4.27 13.07 1.01
C ILE A 111 -5.56 12.29 1.03
N GLU A 112 -6.68 13.01 1.04
CA GLU A 112 -7.97 12.41 0.84
C GLU A 112 -8.15 11.96 -0.62
N ILE A 113 -8.41 10.69 -0.82
CA ILE A 113 -8.60 10.10 -2.14
C ILE A 113 -10.09 9.97 -2.44
N SER A 114 -10.53 10.57 -3.54
CA SER A 114 -11.93 10.45 -3.97
C SER A 114 -12.27 8.99 -4.32
N PRO A 115 -13.54 8.56 -4.16
CA PRO A 115 -13.95 7.20 -4.49
C PRO A 115 -13.60 6.79 -5.93
N ALA A 116 -13.64 7.72 -6.88
CA ALA A 116 -13.28 7.48 -8.26
C ALA A 116 -11.80 7.15 -8.47
N ARG A 117 -10.93 7.67 -7.60
CA ARG A 117 -9.47 7.45 -7.66
C ARG A 117 -8.95 6.41 -6.71
N LEU A 118 -9.80 5.86 -5.86
CA LEU A 118 -9.42 4.86 -4.88
C LEU A 118 -8.79 3.62 -5.53
N LYS A 119 -9.35 3.17 -6.65
CA LYS A 119 -8.80 2.05 -7.42
C LYS A 119 -7.41 2.34 -8.00
N CYS A 120 -7.15 3.58 -8.39
CA CYS A 120 -5.82 3.99 -8.83
C CYS A 120 -4.81 3.94 -7.68
N ALA A 121 -5.19 4.47 -6.52
CA ALA A 121 -4.33 4.48 -5.32
C ALA A 121 -4.00 3.07 -4.83
N LEU A 122 -4.94 2.13 -4.95
CA LEU A 122 -4.81 0.76 -4.45
C LEU A 122 -4.31 -0.25 -5.49
N LEU A 123 -4.11 0.18 -6.73
CA LEU A 123 -3.61 -0.71 -7.78
C LEU A 123 -2.26 -1.35 -7.44
N PRO A 124 -1.25 -0.62 -6.91
CA PRO A 124 0.01 -1.23 -6.48
C PRO A 124 -0.14 -2.25 -5.36
N LEU A 125 -1.07 -2.04 -4.44
CA LEU A 125 -1.37 -2.99 -3.37
C LEU A 125 -1.91 -4.30 -3.93
N LYS A 126 -2.83 -4.22 -4.89
CA LYS A 126 -3.33 -5.39 -5.60
C LYS A 126 -2.21 -6.15 -6.30
N VAL A 127 -1.33 -5.45 -7.01
CA VAL A 127 -0.16 -6.04 -7.67
C VAL A 127 0.71 -6.81 -6.67
N LEU A 128 1.01 -6.20 -5.54
CA LEU A 128 1.79 -6.83 -4.48
C LEU A 128 1.11 -8.10 -3.96
N LYS A 129 -0.15 -8.01 -3.62
CA LYS A 129 -0.87 -9.14 -3.01
C LYS A 129 -1.06 -10.30 -3.97
N VAL A 130 -1.50 -10.04 -5.19
CA VAL A 130 -1.63 -11.08 -6.21
C VAL A 130 -0.27 -11.72 -6.52
N GLY A 131 0.77 -10.92 -6.64
CA GLY A 131 2.13 -11.42 -6.86
C GLY A 131 2.67 -12.26 -5.70
N ALA A 132 2.41 -11.85 -4.47
CA ALA A 132 2.92 -12.51 -3.27
C ALA A 132 2.12 -13.77 -2.88
N TYR A 133 0.82 -13.80 -3.15
CA TYR A 133 -0.05 -14.94 -2.82
C TYR A 133 -0.31 -15.86 -4.02
N GLY A 134 -0.17 -15.35 -5.25
CA GLY A 134 -0.66 -16.00 -6.46
C GLY A 134 -2.17 -15.77 -6.66
N LEU A 135 -2.60 -15.79 -7.94
CA LEU A 135 -3.99 -15.52 -8.33
C LEU A 135 -5.01 -16.45 -7.65
N ALA A 136 -4.62 -17.69 -7.39
CA ALA A 136 -5.52 -18.70 -6.81
C ALA A 136 -5.79 -18.48 -5.30
N ASN A 137 -4.95 -17.71 -4.65
CA ASN A 137 -4.98 -17.49 -3.19
C ASN A 137 -5.28 -16.05 -2.80
N TYR A 138 -5.55 -15.20 -3.78
CA TYR A 138 -5.93 -13.81 -3.54
C TYR A 138 -7.43 -13.67 -3.44
N ASP A 139 -7.92 -13.27 -2.29
CA ASP A 139 -9.32 -12.90 -2.06
C ASP A 139 -9.43 -11.39 -1.88
N PRO A 140 -10.07 -10.68 -2.82
CA PRO A 140 -10.25 -9.24 -2.71
C PRO A 140 -11.19 -8.85 -1.55
N GLU A 141 -12.04 -9.76 -1.06
CA GLU A 141 -12.95 -9.49 0.04
C GLU A 141 -12.25 -9.51 1.40
N GLU A 142 -11.19 -10.31 1.55
CA GLU A 142 -10.38 -10.32 2.78
C GLU A 142 -9.69 -8.96 3.03
N ASP A 143 -9.35 -8.23 1.99
CA ASP A 143 -8.76 -6.90 2.12
C ASP A 143 -9.75 -5.86 2.68
N ASP A 144 -11.03 -5.99 2.38
CA ASP A 144 -12.06 -5.13 2.92
C ASP A 144 -12.38 -5.46 4.40
N GLU A 145 -12.25 -6.72 4.79
CA GLU A 145 -12.54 -7.18 6.14
C GLU A 145 -11.40 -6.89 7.12
N GLN A 146 -10.15 -6.99 6.70
CA GLN A 146 -8.99 -6.63 7.52
C GLN A 146 -8.95 -5.13 7.85
N THR A 147 -9.52 -4.30 7.02
CA THR A 147 -9.66 -2.87 7.28
C THR A 147 -10.59 -2.58 8.46
N SER A 148 -11.61 -3.42 8.68
CA SER A 148 -12.53 -3.29 9.82
C SER A 148 -11.98 -3.92 11.10
N ALA A 149 -11.13 -4.94 10.99
CA ALA A 149 -10.55 -5.65 12.14
C ALA A 149 -9.34 -4.89 12.73
N SER A 150 -8.61 -4.14 11.93
CA SER A 150 -7.46 -3.34 12.38
C SER A 150 -7.85 -2.18 13.30
N ARG A 151 -9.12 -1.78 13.32
CA ARG A 151 -9.64 -0.79 14.28
C ARG A 151 -9.92 -1.36 15.65
N ARG A 152 -9.88 -2.67 15.83
CA ARG A 152 -9.86 -3.29 17.14
C ARG A 152 -8.43 -3.41 17.58
N ALA A 153 -8.02 -2.52 18.50
CA ALA A 153 -6.78 -2.69 19.21
C ALA A 153 -6.68 -4.15 19.69
N PRO A 154 -5.53 -4.81 19.54
CA PRO A 154 -5.38 -6.12 20.09
C PRO A 154 -5.64 -5.99 21.58
N THR A 155 -6.73 -6.55 22.05
CA THR A 155 -6.87 -6.83 23.46
C THR A 155 -5.71 -7.73 23.78
N ALA A 156 -4.77 -7.20 24.52
CA ALA A 156 -3.62 -7.94 25.00
C ALA A 156 -4.17 -9.05 25.91
N ASN A 157 -4.50 -10.17 25.30
CA ASN A 157 -4.71 -11.39 26.04
C ASN A 157 -3.36 -12.11 26.13
N SER A 158 -2.52 -11.56 26.98
CA SER A 158 -1.28 -12.21 27.38
C SER A 158 -1.59 -13.28 28.42
N SER A 159 -2.27 -14.32 28.01
CA SER A 159 -2.27 -15.54 28.80
C SER A 159 -1.09 -16.43 28.36
N TRP A 160 0.10 -15.92 28.56
CA TRP A 160 1.29 -16.75 28.65
C TRP A 160 1.30 -17.38 30.03
N THR A 161 0.56 -18.44 30.21
CA THR A 161 0.84 -19.35 31.33
C THR A 161 2.10 -20.11 31.00
N ARG A 162 3.22 -19.65 31.53
CA ARG A 162 4.38 -20.49 31.74
C ARG A 162 3.96 -21.61 32.67
N SER A 163 3.71 -22.76 32.13
CA SER A 163 3.89 -23.96 32.91
C SER A 163 5.34 -24.38 32.72
N GLY A 164 6.16 -24.03 33.69
CA GLY A 164 7.50 -24.57 33.83
C GLY A 164 7.42 -26.01 34.31
N ARG A 165 8.18 -26.83 33.68
CA ARG A 165 9.06 -27.85 34.29
C ARG A 165 10.00 -28.38 33.25
#